data_68bdfdf48da9804ec5279214e0365200
#
_entry.id   68bdfdf48da9804ec5279214e0365200
#
_cell.length_a   1.000
_cell.length_b   1.000
_cell.length_c   1.000
_cell.angle_alpha   90.00
_cell.angle_beta   90.00
_cell.angle_gamma   90.00
#
_symmetry.space_group_name_H-M   'P 1'
#
loop_
_entity.id
_entity.type
_entity.pdbx_description
1 polymer ?
#
loop_
_entity_poly.entity_id
_entity_poly.type
_entity_poly.pdbx_seq_one_letter_code
_entity_poly.pdbx_strand_id
1 'polypeptide(L)'
;VAIEALQNVKAVVMDKTGTITKGNFVVQEIVPAGSYSQDELLKTAASCEEASSHPIAVSIMAAANERRLSVEHAKQVKEISGNGILAELSEGTVLCGNRRLLEQNQVDLSAYQPKAYGTEVLLAVDGVYAGYLVISDTVKEDASQAVAAMKQQNIRTVMLTGDAKENAQAVAEKIGIDEVHAKLLPQDKVTELQKIRQKQGSVMFVGDGINDAPVLAGADVGAAMGSGADAAIEAADVVFMTSSMEAIPQSLK
;
A
#
# COMPACT_ATOMS: atom_id res chain seq x y z
N VAL A 1 0.04 15.08 31.31
CA VAL A 1 -0.86 13.94 31.01
C VAL A 1 -0.32 13.13 29.83
N ALA A 2 -0.13 13.73 28.64
CA ALA A 2 0.37 13.00 27.46
C ALA A 2 1.81 12.48 27.64
N ILE A 3 2.66 13.23 28.29
CA ILE A 3 4.07 12.87 28.54
C ILE A 3 4.15 11.65 29.50
N GLU A 4 3.33 11.63 30.53
CA GLU A 4 3.27 10.49 31.45
C GLU A 4 2.73 9.23 30.75
N ALA A 5 1.75 9.37 29.86
CA ALA A 5 1.20 8.27 29.08
C ALA A 5 2.25 7.67 28.14
N LEU A 6 3.13 8.48 27.53
CA LEU A 6 4.22 8.01 26.67
C LEU A 6 5.19 7.08 27.40
N GLN A 7 5.48 7.35 28.66
CA GLN A 7 6.41 6.54 29.46
C GLN A 7 5.86 5.15 29.80
N ASN A 8 4.54 4.98 29.73
CA ASN A 8 3.87 3.73 30.10
C ASN A 8 3.44 2.88 28.90
N VAL A 9 3.75 3.30 27.69
CA VAL A 9 3.37 2.57 26.47
C VAL A 9 4.02 1.19 26.44
N LYS A 10 3.20 0.16 26.25
CA LYS A 10 3.63 -1.24 26.16
C LYS A 10 3.58 -1.77 24.73
N ALA A 11 2.72 -1.18 23.88
CA ALA A 11 2.60 -1.55 22.50
C ALA A 11 2.41 -0.31 21.62
N VAL A 12 2.99 -0.34 20.44
CA VAL A 12 2.76 0.65 19.40
C VAL A 12 1.98 -0.01 18.28
N VAL A 13 0.80 0.50 18.01
CA VAL A 13 -0.09 0.05 16.95
C VAL A 13 -0.01 1.07 15.82
N MET A 14 0.36 0.61 14.65
CA MET A 14 0.61 1.48 13.48
C MET A 14 -0.32 1.13 12.34
N ASP A 15 -0.90 2.13 11.69
CA ASP A 15 -1.51 1.92 10.40
C ASP A 15 -0.41 1.67 9.36
N LYS A 16 -0.69 0.87 8.35
CA LYS A 16 0.29 0.58 7.30
C LYS A 16 0.45 1.77 6.37
N THR A 17 -0.63 2.17 5.70
CA THR A 17 -0.59 3.19 4.65
C THR A 17 -0.36 4.58 5.21
N GLY A 18 0.69 5.24 4.74
CA GLY A 18 1.05 6.60 5.17
C GLY A 18 1.82 6.68 6.48
N THR A 19 1.91 5.60 7.24
CA THR A 19 2.69 5.51 8.50
C THR A 19 3.92 4.64 8.33
N ILE A 20 3.74 3.36 8.05
CA ILE A 20 4.84 2.42 7.72
C ILE A 20 5.28 2.62 6.28
N THR A 21 4.36 2.98 5.42
CA THR A 21 4.60 3.28 4.01
C THR A 21 4.51 4.77 3.75
N LYS A 22 5.01 5.19 2.57
CA LYS A 22 5.04 6.61 2.16
C LYS A 22 3.67 7.15 1.72
N GLY A 23 2.68 6.27 1.52
CA GLY A 23 1.37 6.65 0.98
C GLY A 23 1.40 6.90 -0.53
N ASN A 24 2.41 6.41 -1.24
CA ASN A 24 2.55 6.52 -2.68
C ASN A 24 2.39 5.14 -3.34
N PHE A 25 1.69 5.08 -4.47
CA PHE A 25 1.66 3.87 -5.29
C PHE A 25 2.69 4.00 -6.39
N VAL A 26 3.60 3.02 -6.51
CA VAL A 26 4.63 2.99 -7.54
C VAL A 26 4.69 1.60 -8.17
N VAL A 27 5.12 1.54 -9.42
CA VAL A 27 5.41 0.27 -10.10
C VAL A 27 6.69 -0.31 -9.48
N GLN A 28 6.54 -1.37 -8.70
CA GLN A 28 7.65 -2.03 -8.01
C GLN A 28 8.33 -3.05 -8.90
N GLU A 29 7.57 -3.70 -9.76
CA GLU A 29 8.10 -4.78 -10.59
C GLU A 29 7.37 -4.85 -11.92
N ILE A 30 8.10 -5.18 -12.96
CA ILE A 30 7.60 -5.41 -14.32
C ILE A 30 8.03 -6.82 -14.71
N VAL A 31 7.04 -7.70 -14.94
CA VAL A 31 7.28 -9.12 -15.25
C VAL A 31 6.73 -9.42 -16.64
N PRO A 32 7.55 -9.27 -17.70
CA PRO A 32 7.11 -9.57 -19.04
C PRO A 32 7.01 -11.07 -19.31
N ALA A 33 6.17 -11.44 -20.24
CA ALA A 33 6.03 -12.81 -20.72
C ALA A 33 6.19 -12.84 -22.26
N GLY A 34 6.54 -14.01 -22.77
CA GLY A 34 6.75 -14.19 -24.22
C GLY A 34 7.90 -13.34 -24.74
N SER A 35 7.66 -12.65 -25.82
CA SER A 35 8.66 -11.79 -26.49
C SER A 35 8.69 -10.35 -25.98
N TYR A 36 7.87 -10.00 -24.99
CA TYR A 36 7.82 -8.63 -24.46
C TYR A 36 9.05 -8.33 -23.61
N SER A 37 9.61 -7.11 -23.79
CA SER A 37 10.56 -6.53 -22.84
C SER A 37 9.82 -5.81 -21.73
N GLN A 38 10.52 -5.44 -20.66
CA GLN A 38 9.95 -4.64 -19.58
C GLN A 38 9.42 -3.29 -20.09
N ASP A 39 10.19 -2.62 -20.95
CA ASP A 39 9.80 -1.33 -21.51
C ASP A 39 8.58 -1.44 -22.44
N GLU A 40 8.53 -2.48 -23.27
CA GLU A 40 7.38 -2.73 -24.15
C GLU A 40 6.11 -2.99 -23.33
N LEU A 41 6.20 -3.81 -22.29
CA LEU A 41 5.06 -4.11 -21.43
C LEU A 41 4.56 -2.87 -20.67
N LEU A 42 5.48 -2.09 -20.12
CA LEU A 42 5.15 -0.85 -19.42
C LEU A 42 4.54 0.19 -20.36
N LYS A 43 5.08 0.33 -21.56
CA LYS A 43 4.53 1.22 -22.59
C LYS A 43 3.11 0.83 -22.97
N THR A 44 2.85 -0.45 -23.17
CA THR A 44 1.51 -0.97 -23.48
C THR A 44 0.53 -0.67 -22.35
N ALA A 45 0.91 -0.93 -21.12
CA ALA A 45 0.08 -0.64 -19.94
C ALA A 45 -0.22 0.86 -19.82
N ALA A 46 0.79 1.71 -19.98
CA ALA A 46 0.64 3.16 -19.93
C ALA A 46 -0.28 3.69 -21.05
N SER A 47 -0.17 3.11 -22.22
CA SER A 47 -1.04 3.48 -23.36
C SER A 47 -2.51 3.13 -23.12
N CYS A 48 -2.78 2.05 -22.37
CA CYS A 48 -4.14 1.71 -21.95
C CYS A 48 -4.68 2.69 -20.90
N GLU A 49 -3.84 3.13 -20.00
CA GLU A 49 -4.21 3.88 -18.77
C GLU A 49 -4.05 5.41 -18.92
N GLU A 50 -3.59 5.90 -20.07
CA GLU A 50 -3.24 7.30 -20.29
C GLU A 50 -4.35 8.28 -19.92
N ALA A 51 -5.60 7.94 -20.24
CA ALA A 51 -6.75 8.81 -19.99
C ALA A 51 -7.37 8.63 -18.59
N SER A 52 -6.89 7.70 -17.80
CA SER A 52 -7.45 7.40 -16.47
C SER A 52 -6.79 8.25 -15.38
N SER A 53 -7.61 8.72 -14.44
CA SER A 53 -7.14 9.42 -13.25
C SER A 53 -7.00 8.51 -12.01
N HIS A 54 -7.23 7.21 -12.17
CA HIS A 54 -7.10 6.25 -11.08
C HIS A 54 -5.65 6.21 -10.57
N PRO A 55 -5.41 6.11 -9.23
CA PRO A 55 -4.05 6.10 -8.67
C PRO A 55 -3.11 5.08 -9.31
N ILE A 56 -3.61 3.89 -9.67
CA ILE A 56 -2.84 2.86 -10.37
C ILE A 56 -2.43 3.33 -11.76
N ALA A 57 -3.33 3.96 -12.51
CA ALA A 57 -3.03 4.52 -13.83
C ALA A 57 -1.97 5.62 -13.73
N VAL A 58 -2.09 6.49 -12.75
CA VAL A 58 -1.12 7.57 -12.50
C VAL A 58 0.27 7.00 -12.20
N SER A 59 0.34 5.91 -11.40
CA SER A 59 1.61 5.25 -11.09
C SER A 59 2.25 4.61 -12.33
N ILE A 60 1.46 4.01 -13.20
CA ILE A 60 1.94 3.41 -14.45
C ILE A 60 2.46 4.50 -15.40
N MET A 61 1.74 5.60 -15.54
CA MET A 61 2.16 6.74 -16.35
C MET A 61 3.46 7.34 -15.82
N ALA A 62 3.58 7.50 -14.50
CA ALA A 62 4.81 8.01 -13.87
C ALA A 62 6.01 7.12 -14.18
N ALA A 63 5.86 5.81 -14.08
CA ALA A 63 6.92 4.86 -14.42
C ALA A 63 7.33 4.93 -15.89
N ALA A 64 6.36 5.04 -16.78
CA ALA A 64 6.62 5.18 -18.23
C ALA A 64 7.36 6.50 -18.55
N ASN A 65 6.96 7.60 -17.92
CA ASN A 65 7.61 8.91 -18.09
C ASN A 65 9.05 8.89 -17.55
N GLU A 66 9.28 8.25 -16.42
CA GLU A 66 10.62 8.10 -15.84
C GLU A 66 11.57 7.37 -16.77
N ARG A 67 11.08 6.36 -17.48
CA ARG A 67 11.84 5.61 -18.48
C ARG A 67 11.83 6.28 -19.87
N ARG A 68 11.19 7.44 -20.01
CA ARG A 68 11.08 8.21 -21.26
C ARG A 68 10.46 7.41 -22.41
N LEU A 69 9.45 6.60 -22.08
CA LEU A 69 8.75 5.81 -23.08
C LEU A 69 7.71 6.66 -23.82
N SER A 70 7.58 6.42 -25.13
CA SER A 70 6.56 7.07 -25.97
C SER A 70 5.22 6.37 -25.76
N VAL A 71 4.36 6.96 -24.96
CA VAL A 71 3.02 6.43 -24.70
C VAL A 71 2.10 6.75 -25.87
N GLU A 72 1.42 5.72 -26.37
CA GLU A 72 0.47 5.84 -27.47
C GLU A 72 -0.89 6.33 -26.96
N HIS A 73 -1.57 7.14 -27.75
CA HIS A 73 -2.97 7.48 -27.49
C HIS A 73 -3.86 6.38 -28.07
N ALA A 74 -4.63 5.70 -27.22
CA ALA A 74 -5.51 4.60 -27.65
C ALA A 74 -6.61 5.10 -28.59
N LYS A 75 -6.90 4.32 -29.62
CA LYS A 75 -8.00 4.62 -30.57
C LYS A 75 -9.35 4.50 -29.88
N GLN A 76 -9.50 3.54 -28.99
CA GLN A 76 -10.71 3.31 -28.21
C GLN A 76 -10.34 2.72 -26.87
N VAL A 77 -11.03 3.16 -25.82
CA VAL A 77 -10.86 2.65 -24.46
C VAL A 77 -12.23 2.33 -23.88
N LYS A 78 -12.39 1.14 -23.34
CA LYS A 78 -13.59 0.71 -22.65
C LYS A 78 -13.23 0.25 -21.25
N GLU A 79 -13.76 0.94 -20.26
CA GLU A 79 -13.60 0.54 -18.87
C GLU A 79 -14.55 -0.61 -18.53
N ILE A 80 -14.04 -1.64 -17.87
CA ILE A 80 -14.80 -2.79 -17.38
C ILE A 80 -14.77 -2.70 -15.86
N SER A 81 -15.88 -2.23 -15.30
CA SER A 81 -16.01 -1.92 -13.88
C SER A 81 -15.50 -3.04 -12.97
N GLY A 82 -14.57 -2.69 -12.06
CA GLY A 82 -13.99 -3.62 -11.10
C GLY A 82 -12.96 -4.59 -11.67
N ASN A 83 -12.72 -4.59 -12.98
CA ASN A 83 -11.83 -5.56 -13.63
C ASN A 83 -10.67 -4.95 -14.40
N GLY A 84 -10.84 -3.79 -15.01
CA GLY A 84 -9.79 -3.13 -15.77
C GLY A 84 -10.27 -2.45 -17.04
N ILE A 85 -9.43 -2.47 -18.06
CA ILE A 85 -9.62 -1.73 -19.31
C ILE A 85 -9.42 -2.64 -20.51
N LEU A 86 -10.26 -2.46 -21.54
CA LEU A 86 -10.03 -2.96 -22.87
C LEU A 86 -9.69 -1.76 -23.76
N ALA A 87 -8.55 -1.79 -24.41
CA ALA A 87 -8.06 -0.69 -25.26
C ALA A 87 -7.64 -1.19 -26.64
N GLU A 88 -7.87 -0.35 -27.66
CA GLU A 88 -7.37 -0.60 -28.99
C GLU A 88 -6.14 0.26 -29.26
N LEU A 89 -4.99 -0.41 -29.37
CA LEU A 89 -3.69 0.19 -29.67
C LEU A 89 -3.21 -0.22 -31.05
N SER A 90 -2.11 0.36 -31.51
CA SER A 90 -1.50 0.00 -32.80
C SER A 90 -1.06 -1.46 -32.85
N GLU A 91 -0.68 -2.04 -31.72
CA GLU A 91 -0.26 -3.44 -31.62
C GLU A 91 -1.41 -4.45 -31.55
N GLY A 92 -2.63 -3.98 -31.32
CA GLY A 92 -3.82 -4.84 -31.24
C GLY A 92 -4.78 -4.45 -30.13
N THR A 93 -5.70 -5.36 -29.82
CA THR A 93 -6.66 -5.21 -28.72
C THR A 93 -6.01 -5.65 -27.41
N VAL A 94 -5.92 -4.74 -26.47
CA VAL A 94 -5.24 -4.98 -25.18
C VAL A 94 -6.24 -5.07 -24.04
N LEU A 95 -6.10 -6.10 -23.23
CA LEU A 95 -6.72 -6.21 -21.91
C LEU A 95 -5.70 -5.82 -20.86
N CYS A 96 -6.08 -4.89 -19.98
CA CYS A 96 -5.21 -4.38 -18.93
C CYS A 96 -6.01 -4.34 -17.63
N GLY A 97 -5.72 -5.21 -16.68
CA GLY A 97 -6.48 -5.27 -15.45
C GLY A 97 -6.15 -6.45 -14.56
N ASN A 98 -7.15 -6.90 -13.79
CA ASN A 98 -6.95 -8.01 -12.87
C ASN A 98 -7.02 -9.37 -13.57
N ARG A 99 -6.67 -10.42 -12.84
CA ARG A 99 -6.72 -11.80 -13.32
C ARG A 99 -8.09 -12.18 -13.86
N ARG A 100 -9.16 -11.74 -13.18
CA ARG A 100 -10.54 -12.06 -13.58
C ARG A 100 -10.85 -11.54 -14.99
N LEU A 101 -10.37 -10.34 -15.36
CA LEU A 101 -10.56 -9.79 -16.69
C LEU A 101 -9.99 -10.71 -17.78
N LEU A 102 -8.79 -11.22 -17.57
CA LEU A 102 -8.15 -12.10 -18.53
C LEU A 102 -8.82 -13.47 -18.58
N GLU A 103 -9.20 -14.03 -17.43
CA GLU A 103 -9.92 -15.30 -17.34
C GLU A 103 -11.28 -15.25 -18.05
N GLN A 104 -12.02 -14.16 -17.88
CA GLN A 104 -13.32 -13.95 -18.54
C GLN A 104 -13.20 -13.84 -20.08
N ASN A 105 -12.03 -13.49 -20.57
CA ASN A 105 -11.75 -13.41 -22.01
C ASN A 105 -10.96 -14.61 -22.52
N GLN A 106 -10.93 -15.71 -21.80
CA GLN A 106 -10.31 -16.98 -22.16
C GLN A 106 -8.82 -16.86 -22.51
N VAL A 107 -8.11 -15.96 -21.83
CA VAL A 107 -6.66 -15.84 -21.97
C VAL A 107 -5.98 -16.99 -21.23
N ASP A 108 -5.04 -17.66 -21.86
CA ASP A 108 -4.22 -18.69 -21.23
C ASP A 108 -3.24 -18.06 -20.24
N LEU A 109 -3.43 -18.32 -18.96
CA LEU A 109 -2.60 -17.80 -17.87
C LEU A 109 -1.61 -18.84 -17.30
N SER A 110 -1.31 -19.90 -18.05
CA SER A 110 -0.38 -20.94 -17.60
C SER A 110 1.03 -20.41 -17.30
N ALA A 111 1.45 -19.35 -17.98
CA ALA A 111 2.73 -18.68 -17.77
C ALA A 111 2.70 -17.64 -16.63
N TYR A 112 1.54 -17.36 -16.09
CA TYR A 112 1.38 -16.38 -15.02
C TYR A 112 1.67 -17.01 -13.66
N GLN A 113 2.60 -16.41 -12.92
CA GLN A 113 2.92 -16.76 -11.54
C GLN A 113 2.74 -15.57 -10.64
N PRO A 114 1.70 -15.53 -9.79
CA PRO A 114 1.41 -14.38 -8.96
C PRO A 114 2.49 -14.13 -7.91
N LYS A 115 2.68 -12.83 -7.61
CA LYS A 115 3.49 -12.38 -6.47
C LYS A 115 2.56 -11.74 -5.44
N ALA A 116 2.61 -12.20 -4.22
CA ALA A 116 1.58 -11.91 -3.22
C ALA A 116 1.84 -10.61 -2.43
N TYR A 117 2.47 -9.57 -3.00
CA TYR A 117 2.84 -8.39 -2.21
C TYR A 117 2.36 -7.03 -2.75
N GLY A 118 1.51 -7.01 -3.73
CA GLY A 118 1.00 -5.74 -4.26
C GLY A 118 -0.21 -5.95 -5.14
N THR A 119 -0.65 -4.87 -5.78
CA THR A 119 -1.70 -4.93 -6.80
C THR A 119 -1.06 -5.34 -8.12
N GLU A 120 -1.54 -6.44 -8.68
CA GLU A 120 -1.07 -6.92 -9.97
C GLU A 120 -1.98 -6.42 -11.09
N VAL A 121 -1.38 -5.83 -12.13
CA VAL A 121 -2.04 -5.43 -13.36
C VAL A 121 -1.53 -6.34 -14.47
N LEU A 122 -2.40 -7.22 -14.94
CA LEU A 122 -2.07 -8.19 -15.98
C LEU A 122 -2.43 -7.61 -17.36
N LEU A 123 -1.64 -7.96 -18.36
CA LEU A 123 -1.85 -7.54 -19.75
C LEU A 123 -1.95 -8.74 -20.68
N ALA A 124 -2.86 -8.62 -21.66
CA ALA A 124 -2.96 -9.53 -22.77
C ALA A 124 -3.16 -8.72 -24.05
N VAL A 125 -2.50 -9.12 -25.13
CA VAL A 125 -2.59 -8.48 -26.44
C VAL A 125 -3.14 -9.49 -27.43
N ASP A 126 -4.25 -9.17 -28.09
CA ASP A 126 -4.96 -10.06 -29.00
C ASP A 126 -5.21 -11.45 -28.40
N GLY A 127 -5.60 -11.49 -27.14
CA GLY A 127 -5.91 -12.72 -26.41
C GLY A 127 -4.70 -13.49 -25.91
N VAL A 128 -3.48 -12.99 -26.06
CA VAL A 128 -2.24 -13.63 -25.62
C VAL A 128 -1.67 -12.91 -24.40
N TYR A 129 -1.41 -13.65 -23.33
CA TYR A 129 -0.82 -13.11 -22.11
C TYR A 129 0.55 -12.47 -22.39
N ALA A 130 0.72 -11.23 -21.97
CA ALA A 130 1.93 -10.43 -22.23
C ALA A 130 2.79 -10.18 -21.00
N GLY A 131 2.25 -10.38 -19.80
CA GLY A 131 2.96 -10.14 -18.54
C GLY A 131 2.11 -9.36 -17.54
N TYR A 132 2.75 -8.93 -16.45
CA TYR A 132 2.08 -8.13 -15.43
C TYR A 132 3.01 -7.13 -14.76
N LEU A 133 2.39 -6.13 -14.16
CA LEU A 133 3.05 -5.13 -13.32
C LEU A 133 2.63 -5.36 -11.88
N VAL A 134 3.55 -5.14 -10.93
CA VAL A 134 3.23 -5.11 -9.50
C VAL A 134 3.32 -3.67 -9.03
N ILE A 135 2.21 -3.17 -8.48
CA ILE A 135 2.09 -1.80 -7.97
C ILE A 135 1.84 -1.88 -6.48
N SER A 136 2.66 -1.22 -5.70
CA SER A 136 2.49 -1.18 -4.26
C SER A 136 2.98 0.12 -3.68
N ASP A 137 2.51 0.39 -2.46
CA ASP A 137 2.99 1.50 -1.67
C ASP A 137 4.39 1.19 -1.14
N THR A 138 5.25 2.19 -1.10
CA THR A 138 6.65 2.02 -0.72
C THR A 138 6.80 2.02 0.80
N VAL A 139 7.38 0.97 1.36
CA VAL A 139 7.77 0.92 2.77
C VAL A 139 8.85 1.97 3.03
N LYS A 140 8.72 2.74 4.11
CA LYS A 140 9.71 3.75 4.49
C LYS A 140 11.06 3.12 4.75
N GLU A 141 12.12 3.81 4.36
CA GLU A 141 13.50 3.29 4.44
C GLU A 141 13.95 3.03 5.88
N ASP A 142 13.45 3.82 6.83
CA ASP A 142 13.79 3.71 8.25
C ASP A 142 12.84 2.79 9.05
N ALA A 143 11.90 2.12 8.39
CA ALA A 143 10.90 1.28 9.07
C ALA A 143 11.52 0.17 9.90
N SER A 144 12.46 -0.59 9.34
CA SER A 144 13.13 -1.69 10.04
C SER A 144 13.91 -1.22 11.27
N GLN A 145 14.60 -0.09 11.14
CA GLN A 145 15.38 0.50 12.24
C GLN A 145 14.47 1.01 13.36
N ALA A 146 13.36 1.65 13.01
CA ALA A 146 12.39 2.14 13.99
C ALA A 146 11.74 0.98 14.76
N VAL A 147 11.35 -0.09 14.08
CA VAL A 147 10.79 -1.29 14.70
C VAL A 147 11.82 -1.96 15.63
N ALA A 148 13.06 -2.09 15.17
CA ALA A 148 14.13 -2.65 16.00
C ALA A 148 14.39 -1.81 17.26
N ALA A 149 14.35 -0.48 17.16
CA ALA A 149 14.50 0.42 18.29
C ALA A 149 13.37 0.27 19.31
N MET A 150 12.13 0.07 18.86
CA MET A 150 11.00 -0.20 19.74
C MET A 150 11.15 -1.55 20.47
N LYS A 151 11.62 -2.57 19.77
CA LYS A 151 11.91 -3.88 20.40
C LYS A 151 12.96 -3.79 21.49
N GLN A 152 14.01 -2.99 21.30
CA GLN A 152 15.05 -2.74 22.31
C GLN A 152 14.48 -2.08 23.57
N GLN A 153 13.38 -1.35 23.46
CA GLN A 153 12.66 -0.75 24.56
C GLN A 153 11.58 -1.67 25.18
N ASN A 154 11.54 -2.95 24.75
CA ASN A 154 10.54 -3.94 25.13
C ASN A 154 9.09 -3.53 24.76
N ILE A 155 8.95 -2.81 23.66
CA ILE A 155 7.65 -2.39 23.12
C ILE A 155 7.22 -3.37 22.03
N ARG A 156 6.00 -3.88 22.16
CA ARG A 156 5.40 -4.73 21.14
C ARG A 156 4.93 -3.87 19.96
N THR A 157 5.21 -4.33 18.76
CA THR A 157 4.82 -3.63 17.52
C THR A 157 3.68 -4.36 16.84
N VAL A 158 2.66 -3.62 16.44
CA VAL A 158 1.45 -4.15 15.80
C VAL A 158 1.11 -3.31 14.56
N MET A 159 0.76 -3.97 13.48
CA MET A 159 0.31 -3.30 12.26
C MET A 159 -1.17 -3.58 12.00
N LEU A 160 -1.94 -2.54 11.71
CA LEU A 160 -3.31 -2.62 11.23
C LEU A 160 -3.37 -2.24 9.77
N THR A 161 -4.10 -3.01 8.96
CA THR A 161 -4.24 -2.73 7.52
C THR A 161 -5.51 -3.32 6.94
N GLY A 162 -6.03 -2.67 5.91
CA GLY A 162 -7.11 -3.21 5.07
C GLY A 162 -6.62 -4.21 4.01
N ASP A 163 -5.31 -4.37 3.85
CA ASP A 163 -4.72 -5.24 2.83
C ASP A 163 -4.99 -6.72 3.08
N ALA A 164 -4.79 -7.52 2.05
CA ALA A 164 -4.81 -8.97 2.17
C ALA A 164 -3.73 -9.47 3.13
N LYS A 165 -4.03 -10.57 3.82
CA LYS A 165 -3.16 -11.14 4.85
C LYS A 165 -1.74 -11.41 4.34
N GLU A 166 -1.62 -11.95 3.15
CA GLU A 166 -0.33 -12.32 2.54
C GLU A 166 0.55 -11.08 2.32
N ASN A 167 -0.04 -10.00 1.81
CA ASN A 167 0.67 -8.72 1.60
C ASN A 167 1.10 -8.10 2.93
N ALA A 168 0.20 -8.11 3.90
CA ALA A 168 0.47 -7.55 5.23
C ALA A 168 1.58 -8.32 5.94
N GLN A 169 1.55 -9.64 5.90
CA GLN A 169 2.59 -10.48 6.51
C GLN A 169 3.94 -10.30 5.85
N ALA A 170 3.99 -10.17 4.52
CA ALA A 170 5.24 -9.94 3.80
C ALA A 170 5.94 -8.64 4.27
N VAL A 171 5.18 -7.57 4.44
CA VAL A 171 5.71 -6.31 4.97
C VAL A 171 6.15 -6.46 6.43
N ALA A 172 5.33 -7.08 7.27
CA ALA A 172 5.62 -7.26 8.69
C ALA A 172 6.91 -8.07 8.92
N GLU A 173 7.09 -9.16 8.17
CA GLU A 173 8.32 -9.97 8.24
C GLU A 173 9.54 -9.19 7.80
N LYS A 174 9.42 -8.41 6.72
CA LYS A 174 10.52 -7.61 6.18
C LYS A 174 11.05 -6.58 7.18
N ILE A 175 10.17 -5.96 7.97
CA ILE A 175 10.55 -4.90 8.91
C ILE A 175 10.56 -5.35 10.37
N GLY A 176 10.14 -6.58 10.66
CA GLY A 176 10.23 -7.17 11.99
C GLY A 176 9.06 -6.86 12.93
N ILE A 177 7.87 -6.55 12.42
CA ILE A 177 6.67 -6.30 13.23
C ILE A 177 6.20 -7.60 13.92
N ASP A 178 5.81 -7.48 15.18
CA ASP A 178 5.43 -8.64 16.02
C ASP A 178 4.07 -9.22 15.68
N GLU A 179 3.08 -8.37 15.37
CA GLU A 179 1.69 -8.78 15.20
C GLU A 179 1.04 -8.01 14.05
N VAL A 180 0.21 -8.70 13.26
CA VAL A 180 -0.47 -8.13 12.09
C VAL A 180 -1.96 -8.43 12.15
N HIS A 181 -2.78 -7.41 11.95
CA HIS A 181 -4.23 -7.53 11.73
C HIS A 181 -4.55 -7.02 10.33
N ALA A 182 -4.92 -7.94 9.44
CA ALA A 182 -5.18 -7.67 8.03
C ALA A 182 -6.67 -7.69 7.71
N LYS A 183 -7.03 -7.27 6.50
CA LYS A 183 -8.41 -7.26 5.97
C LYS A 183 -9.38 -6.44 6.82
N LEU A 184 -8.90 -5.40 7.49
CA LEU A 184 -9.72 -4.57 8.36
C LEU A 184 -10.47 -3.50 7.54
N LEU A 185 -11.75 -3.37 7.81
CA LEU A 185 -12.51 -2.21 7.41
C LEU A 185 -12.16 -1.04 8.35
N PRO A 186 -12.38 0.22 7.95
CA PRO A 186 -12.08 1.36 8.82
C PRO A 186 -12.68 1.24 10.24
N GLN A 187 -13.91 0.77 10.33
CA GLN A 187 -14.60 0.60 11.63
C GLN A 187 -14.00 -0.54 12.48
N ASP A 188 -13.38 -1.54 11.85
CA ASP A 188 -12.77 -2.68 12.55
C ASP A 188 -11.50 -2.29 13.29
N LYS A 189 -10.80 -1.26 12.83
CA LYS A 189 -9.56 -0.79 13.43
C LYS A 189 -9.75 -0.34 14.87
N VAL A 190 -10.86 0.34 15.18
CA VAL A 190 -11.18 0.76 16.54
C VAL A 190 -11.39 -0.45 17.45
N THR A 191 -12.14 -1.44 16.98
CA THR A 191 -12.40 -2.69 17.71
C THR A 191 -11.11 -3.47 17.97
N GLU A 192 -10.27 -3.60 16.95
CA GLU A 192 -8.99 -4.30 17.07
C GLU A 192 -8.04 -3.57 18.06
N LEU A 193 -8.02 -2.25 18.02
CA LEU A 193 -7.22 -1.46 18.95
C LEU A 193 -7.63 -1.74 20.40
N GLN A 194 -8.92 -1.79 20.69
CA GLN A 194 -9.41 -2.07 22.06
C GLN A 194 -9.05 -3.48 22.51
N LYS A 195 -9.10 -4.47 21.63
CA LYS A 195 -8.64 -5.83 21.94
C LYS A 195 -7.15 -5.86 22.28
N ILE A 196 -6.33 -5.13 21.55
CA ILE A 196 -4.88 -5.02 21.77
C ILE A 196 -4.62 -4.36 23.13
N ARG A 197 -5.35 -3.28 23.47
CA ARG A 197 -5.24 -2.61 24.77
C ARG A 197 -5.54 -3.55 25.93
N GLN A 198 -6.59 -4.35 25.82
CA GLN A 198 -6.96 -5.32 26.86
C GLN A 198 -5.87 -6.38 27.08
N LYS A 199 -5.19 -6.75 26.01
CA LYS A 199 -4.18 -7.82 26.03
C LYS A 199 -2.78 -7.31 26.37
N GLN A 200 -2.39 -6.16 25.87
CA GLN A 200 -1.03 -5.63 25.97
C GLN A 200 -0.85 -4.53 27.03
N GLY A 201 -1.94 -3.88 27.43
CA GLY A 201 -1.89 -2.72 28.31
C GLY A 201 -1.93 -1.40 27.55
N SER A 202 -1.21 -0.38 28.02
CA SER A 202 -1.22 0.95 27.42
C SER A 202 -0.65 0.94 26.00
N VAL A 203 -1.39 1.50 25.05
CA VAL A 203 -1.02 1.53 23.64
C VAL A 203 -0.92 2.94 23.08
N MET A 204 0.06 3.12 22.20
CA MET A 204 0.16 4.24 21.29
C MET A 204 -0.36 3.80 19.92
N PHE A 205 -1.26 4.57 19.32
CA PHE A 205 -1.65 4.36 17.93
C PHE A 205 -1.03 5.46 17.07
N VAL A 206 -0.43 5.08 15.94
CA VAL A 206 0.17 5.99 14.98
C VAL A 206 -0.54 5.88 13.64
N GLY A 207 -1.08 6.98 13.16
CA GLY A 207 -1.75 7.09 11.87
C GLY A 207 -1.57 8.48 11.26
N ASP A 208 -2.03 8.68 10.02
CA ASP A 208 -1.86 9.94 9.31
C ASP A 208 -3.12 10.48 8.62
N GLY A 209 -4.19 9.71 8.56
CA GLY A 209 -5.36 10.03 7.76
C GLY A 209 -6.60 10.46 8.53
N ILE A 210 -7.55 11.03 7.82
CA ILE A 210 -8.87 11.42 8.36
C ILE A 210 -9.59 10.18 8.94
N ASN A 211 -9.47 9.05 8.27
CA ASN A 211 -10.11 7.80 8.68
C ASN A 211 -9.54 7.23 9.98
N ASP A 212 -8.40 7.72 10.42
CA ASP A 212 -7.72 7.28 11.64
C ASP A 212 -8.15 8.08 12.89
N ALA A 213 -8.88 9.18 12.72
CA ALA A 213 -9.30 10.03 13.85
C ALA A 213 -10.01 9.25 14.98
N PRO A 214 -10.98 8.36 14.70
CA PRO A 214 -11.61 7.57 15.77
C PRO A 214 -10.64 6.61 16.45
N VAL A 215 -9.68 6.07 15.73
CA VAL A 215 -8.66 5.15 16.27
C VAL A 215 -7.66 5.92 17.15
N LEU A 216 -7.23 7.09 16.68
CA LEU A 216 -6.36 8.00 17.43
C LEU A 216 -6.98 8.37 18.79
N ALA A 217 -8.26 8.74 18.78
CA ALA A 217 -8.99 9.12 19.97
C ALA A 217 -9.19 7.94 20.94
N GLY A 218 -9.24 6.71 20.44
CA GLY A 218 -9.44 5.50 21.23
C GLY A 218 -8.19 4.91 21.87
N ALA A 219 -7.01 5.42 21.54
CA ALA A 219 -5.73 4.95 22.10
C ALA A 219 -5.39 5.68 23.40
N ASP A 220 -4.51 5.11 24.21
CA ASP A 220 -3.95 5.80 25.40
C ASP A 220 -3.10 7.01 24.96
N VAL A 221 -2.37 6.84 23.85
CA VAL A 221 -1.68 7.94 23.15
C VAL A 221 -1.99 7.81 21.67
N GLY A 222 -2.67 8.79 21.10
CA GLY A 222 -2.88 8.92 19.67
C GLY A 222 -1.82 9.82 19.06
N ALA A 223 -1.07 9.32 18.08
CA ALA A 223 -0.02 10.08 17.41
C ALA A 223 -0.32 10.22 15.92
N ALA A 224 -0.34 11.44 15.42
CA ALA A 224 -0.47 11.74 13.99
C ALA A 224 0.92 11.95 13.38
N MET A 225 1.14 11.38 12.20
CA MET A 225 2.43 11.44 11.52
C MET A 225 2.41 12.41 10.35
N GLY A 226 3.45 13.25 10.28
CA GLY A 226 3.68 14.15 9.16
C GLY A 226 2.66 15.28 9.04
N SER A 227 2.31 15.60 7.80
CA SER A 227 1.31 16.62 7.46
C SER A 227 -0.12 16.08 7.39
N GLY A 228 -0.45 15.13 8.25
CA GLY A 228 -1.77 14.47 8.24
C GLY A 228 -2.95 15.45 8.18
N ALA A 229 -4.12 14.94 7.82
CA ALA A 229 -5.33 15.77 7.71
C ALA A 229 -5.67 16.45 9.03
N ASP A 230 -6.24 17.65 8.96
CA ASP A 230 -6.59 18.45 10.13
C ASP A 230 -7.38 17.68 11.18
N ALA A 231 -8.33 16.84 10.74
CA ALA A 231 -9.12 16.00 11.64
C ALA A 231 -8.27 14.98 12.43
N ALA A 232 -7.23 14.42 11.82
CA ALA A 232 -6.31 13.53 12.49
C ALA A 232 -5.44 14.28 13.49
N ILE A 233 -5.00 15.49 13.14
CA ILE A 233 -4.22 16.36 14.02
C ILE A 233 -5.03 16.75 15.26
N GLU A 234 -6.30 17.11 15.09
CA GLU A 234 -7.19 17.43 16.22
C GLU A 234 -7.44 16.26 17.16
N ALA A 235 -7.52 15.04 16.62
CA ALA A 235 -7.76 13.82 17.40
C ALA A 235 -6.50 13.28 18.07
N ALA A 236 -5.32 13.76 17.70
CA ALA A 236 -4.04 13.25 18.20
C ALA A 236 -3.59 13.96 19.48
N ASP A 237 -3.00 13.18 20.39
CA ASP A 237 -2.31 13.70 21.58
C ASP A 237 -0.91 14.19 21.25
N VAL A 238 -0.29 13.59 20.25
CA VAL A 238 1.07 13.88 19.78
C VAL A 238 1.05 14.03 18.26
N VAL A 239 1.76 15.03 17.76
CA VAL A 239 1.93 15.23 16.31
C VAL A 239 3.43 15.18 16.01
N PHE A 240 3.84 14.23 15.17
CA PHE A 240 5.20 14.18 14.65
C PHE A 240 5.31 15.12 13.45
N MET A 241 6.17 16.12 13.54
CA MET A 241 6.37 17.10 12.47
C MET A 241 7.16 16.54 11.28
N THR A 242 7.59 15.29 11.37
CA THR A 242 8.32 14.58 10.33
C THR A 242 7.54 13.33 9.92
N SER A 243 7.78 12.84 8.70
CA SER A 243 7.27 11.55 8.24
C SER A 243 8.20 10.37 8.59
N SER A 244 9.32 10.64 9.28
CA SER A 244 10.27 9.59 9.69
C SER A 244 9.69 8.72 10.80
N MET A 245 9.75 7.41 10.62
CA MET A 245 9.30 6.44 11.63
C MET A 245 10.17 6.45 12.89
N GLU A 246 11.41 6.88 12.81
CA GLU A 246 12.31 6.95 13.97
C GLU A 246 11.84 7.92 15.04
N ALA A 247 10.98 8.88 14.69
CA ALA A 247 10.34 9.76 15.65
C ALA A 247 9.53 8.97 16.68
N ILE A 248 8.98 7.80 16.31
CA ILE A 248 8.16 6.97 17.19
C ILE A 248 9.01 6.44 18.36
N PRO A 249 10.07 5.64 18.17
CA PRO A 249 10.87 5.16 19.28
C PRO A 249 11.56 6.28 20.07
N GLN A 250 11.92 7.38 19.41
CA GLN A 250 12.51 8.54 20.10
C GLN A 250 11.55 9.19 21.09
N SER A 251 10.26 9.25 20.78
CA SER A 251 9.25 9.81 21.69
C SER A 251 8.99 8.96 22.93
N LEU A 252 9.43 7.70 22.92
CA LEU A 252 9.17 6.72 23.96
C LEU A 252 10.38 6.48 24.89
N LYS A 253 11.47 7.22 24.70
CA LYS A 253 12.67 7.12 25.53
C LYS A 253 12.56 7.83 26.88
#